data_2aa73e44e3bd12a1b8807fa5d7521ee1
#
_entry.id   2aa73e44e3bd12a1b8807fa5d7521ee1
#
_cell.length_a   1.000
_cell.length_b   1.000
_cell.length_c   1.000
_cell.angle_alpha   90.00
_cell.angle_beta   90.00
_cell.angle_gamma   90.00
#
_symmetry.space_group_name_H-M   'P 1'
#
loop_
_entity.id
_entity.type
_entity.pdbx_description
1 polymer ?
#
loop_
_entity_poly.entity_id
_entity_poly.type
_entity_poly.pdbx_seq_one_letter_code
_entity_poly.pdbx_strand_id
1 'polypeptide(L)'
;MSAPNPLDTQWLRHRFDRAAHSYADAAVVQREVGNRLLERFDVMRIAPAAILDVGCGPGTHTAALSARFPEATVTAIDHSAAMVARAAPSASGLLARFSAFGKRPRIRGLVSDMGALPLPR
;
A
#
# COMPACT_ATOMS: atom_id res chain seq x y z
N MET A 1 -4.04 20.94 -32.09
CA MET A 1 -4.14 20.56 -30.66
C MET A 1 -4.10 19.04 -30.57
N SER A 2 -3.02 18.49 -30.08
CA SER A 2 -2.98 17.06 -29.77
C SER A 2 -3.78 16.79 -28.49
N ALA A 3 -4.54 15.70 -28.48
CA ALA A 3 -5.23 15.26 -27.27
C ALA A 3 -4.21 15.02 -26.14
N PRO A 4 -4.52 15.39 -24.89
CA PRO A 4 -3.61 15.17 -23.78
C PRO A 4 -3.30 13.67 -23.67
N ASN A 5 -2.03 13.35 -23.51
CA ASN A 5 -1.61 11.97 -23.27
C ASN A 5 -2.30 11.46 -22.00
N PRO A 6 -3.08 10.36 -22.05
CA PRO A 6 -3.76 9.82 -20.90
C PRO A 6 -2.82 9.38 -19.75
N LEU A 7 -1.51 9.34 -20.02
CA LEU A 7 -0.48 9.06 -19.03
C LEU A 7 0.19 10.33 -18.49
N ASP A 8 -0.31 11.51 -18.86
CA ASP A 8 0.19 12.77 -18.31
C ASP A 8 -0.22 12.88 -16.83
N THR A 9 0.79 12.89 -15.97
CA THR A 9 0.61 12.96 -14.52
C THR A 9 -0.06 14.27 -14.08
N GLN A 10 0.05 15.37 -14.83
CA GLN A 10 -0.64 16.62 -14.53
C GLN A 10 -2.14 16.51 -14.84
N TRP A 11 -2.50 15.87 -15.94
CA TRP A 11 -3.90 15.62 -16.29
C TRP A 11 -4.59 14.67 -15.29
N LEU A 12 -3.87 13.66 -14.82
CA LEU A 12 -4.33 12.78 -13.76
C LEU A 12 -4.57 13.54 -12.45
N ARG A 13 -3.65 14.45 -12.07
CA ARG A 13 -3.82 15.28 -10.87
C ARG A 13 -5.07 16.15 -10.96
N HIS A 14 -5.32 16.81 -12.08
CA HIS A 14 -6.53 17.62 -12.28
C HIS A 14 -7.82 16.79 -12.21
N ARG A 15 -7.78 15.55 -12.65
CA ARG A 15 -8.93 14.64 -12.50
C ARG A 15 -9.12 14.19 -11.06
N PHE A 16 -8.05 13.94 -10.32
CA PHE A 16 -8.13 13.64 -8.89
C PHE A 16 -8.67 14.81 -8.09
N ASP A 17 -8.25 16.03 -8.37
CA ASP A 17 -8.76 17.23 -7.70
C ASP A 17 -10.25 17.45 -7.96
N ARG A 18 -10.71 17.20 -9.18
CA ARG A 18 -12.15 17.25 -9.52
C ARG A 18 -12.96 16.12 -8.92
N ALA A 19 -12.35 14.97 -8.73
CA ALA A 19 -12.98 13.80 -8.15
C ALA A 19 -12.97 13.81 -6.61
N ALA A 20 -12.41 14.85 -5.98
CA ALA A 20 -12.27 14.92 -4.52
C ALA A 20 -13.61 14.75 -3.78
N HIS A 21 -14.73 15.19 -4.36
CA HIS A 21 -16.06 14.98 -3.78
C HIS A 21 -16.55 13.53 -3.91
N SER A 22 -16.14 12.79 -4.95
CA SER A 22 -16.45 11.38 -5.13
C SER A 22 -15.39 10.46 -4.51
N TYR A 23 -14.28 11.02 -4.04
CA TYR A 23 -13.17 10.26 -3.46
C TYR A 23 -13.58 9.52 -2.18
N ALA A 24 -14.39 10.15 -1.34
CA ALA A 24 -14.90 9.53 -0.12
C ALA A 24 -15.74 8.28 -0.43
N ASP A 25 -16.64 8.37 -1.42
CA ASP A 25 -17.46 7.24 -1.83
C ASP A 25 -16.61 6.13 -2.49
N ALA A 26 -15.67 6.52 -3.34
CA ALA A 26 -14.71 5.58 -3.94
C ALA A 26 -13.84 4.90 -2.87
N ALA A 27 -13.42 5.62 -1.84
CA ALA A 27 -12.64 5.06 -0.74
C ALA A 27 -13.45 4.04 0.07
N VAL A 28 -14.75 4.26 0.26
CA VAL A 28 -15.66 3.30 0.91
C VAL A 28 -15.74 2.01 0.08
N VAL A 29 -15.93 2.12 -1.23
CA VAL A 29 -15.99 0.96 -2.14
C VAL A 29 -14.66 0.20 -2.14
N GLN A 30 -13.53 0.90 -2.22
CA GLN A 30 -12.20 0.28 -2.19
C GLN A 30 -11.96 -0.46 -0.88
N ARG A 31 -12.37 0.11 0.24
CA ARG A 31 -12.26 -0.52 1.56
C ARG A 31 -13.10 -1.79 1.62
N GLU A 32 -14.33 -1.74 1.17
CA GLU A 32 -15.23 -2.89 1.17
C GLU A 32 -14.69 -4.02 0.29
N VAL A 33 -14.25 -3.71 -0.92
CA VAL A 33 -13.63 -4.69 -1.83
C VAL A 33 -12.38 -5.30 -1.21
N GLY A 34 -11.53 -4.48 -0.61
CA GLY A 34 -10.31 -4.93 0.07
C GLY A 34 -10.62 -5.85 1.27
N ASN A 35 -11.63 -5.51 2.07
CA ASN A 35 -12.06 -6.34 3.19
C ASN A 35 -12.57 -7.71 2.71
N ARG A 36 -13.39 -7.75 1.67
CA ARG A 36 -13.87 -9.01 1.08
C ARG A 36 -12.76 -9.85 0.50
N LEU A 37 -11.74 -9.23 -0.08
CA LEU A 37 -10.55 -9.96 -0.55
C LEU A 37 -9.76 -10.56 0.61
N LEU A 38 -9.61 -9.81 1.72
CA LEU A 38 -8.93 -10.31 2.92
C LEU A 38 -9.69 -11.50 3.53
N GLU A 39 -11.02 -11.45 3.60
CA GLU A 39 -11.85 -12.56 4.08
C GLU A 39 -11.66 -13.84 3.27
N ARG A 40 -11.35 -13.73 1.97
CA ARG A 40 -11.09 -14.90 1.13
C ARG A 40 -9.83 -15.67 1.54
N PHE A 41 -8.86 -14.99 2.15
CA PHE A 41 -7.67 -15.67 2.69
C PHE A 41 -7.99 -16.60 3.86
N ASP A 42 -9.13 -16.44 4.52
CA ASP A 42 -9.54 -17.31 5.63
C ASP A 42 -9.85 -18.74 5.18
N VAL A 43 -10.28 -18.90 3.93
CA VAL A 43 -10.56 -20.21 3.33
C VAL A 43 -9.42 -20.73 2.47
N MET A 44 -8.37 -19.93 2.27
CA MET A 44 -7.18 -20.32 1.50
C MET A 44 -6.09 -20.85 2.45
N ARG A 45 -5.54 -22.00 2.12
CA ARG A 45 -4.40 -22.57 2.84
C ARG A 45 -3.09 -22.08 2.26
N ILE A 46 -2.79 -20.80 2.51
CA ILE A 46 -1.54 -20.17 2.07
C ILE A 46 -0.75 -19.70 3.28
N ALA A 47 0.56 -19.79 3.18
CA ALA A 47 1.50 -19.29 4.17
C ALA A 47 2.60 -18.51 3.46
N PRO A 48 2.32 -17.28 3.01
CA PRO A 48 3.28 -16.48 2.26
C PRO A 48 4.45 -16.07 3.16
N ALA A 49 5.67 -16.12 2.63
CA ALA A 49 6.85 -15.55 3.27
C ALA A 49 7.00 -14.05 2.95
N ALA A 50 6.51 -13.63 1.78
CA ALA A 50 6.54 -12.25 1.31
C ALA A 50 5.22 -11.87 0.65
N ILE A 51 4.78 -10.64 0.91
CA ILE A 51 3.56 -10.06 0.34
C ILE A 51 3.91 -8.70 -0.26
N LEU A 52 3.43 -8.45 -1.46
CA LEU A 52 3.50 -7.13 -2.09
C LEU A 52 2.10 -6.51 -2.09
N ASP A 53 1.98 -5.35 -1.47
CA ASP A 53 0.77 -4.53 -1.49
C ASP A 53 1.00 -3.36 -2.45
N VAL A 54 0.62 -3.54 -3.70
CA VAL A 54 0.85 -2.59 -4.78
C VAL A 54 -0.30 -1.60 -4.84
N GLY A 55 0.01 -0.32 -4.78
CA GLY A 55 -0.99 0.73 -4.62
C GLY A 55 -1.56 0.76 -3.21
N CYS A 56 -0.69 0.68 -2.21
CA CYS A 56 -1.07 0.51 -0.80
C CYS A 56 -1.88 1.66 -0.21
N GLY A 57 -1.83 2.85 -0.81
CA GLY A 57 -2.45 4.04 -0.23
C GLY A 57 -1.98 4.29 1.19
N PRO A 58 -2.86 4.70 2.12
CA PRO A 58 -2.48 4.99 3.50
C PRO A 58 -2.18 3.74 4.34
N GLY A 59 -2.32 2.52 3.79
CA GLY A 59 -1.91 1.29 4.42
C GLY A 59 -2.96 0.56 5.25
N THR A 60 -4.24 0.86 5.06
CA THR A 60 -5.34 0.18 5.78
C THR A 60 -5.27 -1.34 5.59
N HIS A 61 -5.13 -1.80 4.36
CA HIS A 61 -5.02 -3.23 4.05
C HIS A 61 -3.62 -3.78 4.29
N THR A 62 -2.57 -2.95 4.20
CA THR A 62 -1.20 -3.32 4.55
C THR A 62 -1.10 -3.82 5.98
N ALA A 63 -1.67 -3.07 6.93
CA ALA A 63 -1.71 -3.45 8.34
C ALA A 63 -2.49 -4.74 8.56
N ALA A 64 -3.63 -4.89 7.89
CA ALA A 64 -4.46 -6.09 7.96
C ALA A 64 -3.74 -7.33 7.41
N LEU A 65 -3.03 -7.20 6.29
CA LEU A 65 -2.20 -8.28 5.72
C LEU A 65 -1.08 -8.69 6.68
N SER A 66 -0.41 -7.73 7.30
CA SER A 66 0.65 -8.02 8.27
C SER A 66 0.12 -8.73 9.51
N ALA A 67 -1.05 -8.36 9.99
CA ALA A 67 -1.70 -9.02 11.12
C ALA A 67 -2.18 -10.43 10.75
N ARG A 68 -2.69 -10.61 9.53
CA ARG A 68 -3.20 -11.90 9.03
C ARG A 68 -2.09 -12.91 8.81
N PHE A 69 -0.95 -12.46 8.32
CA PHE A 69 0.22 -13.28 8.01
C PHE A 69 1.43 -12.84 8.85
N PRO A 70 1.46 -13.18 10.13
CA PRO A 70 2.46 -12.64 11.05
C PRO A 70 3.91 -13.06 10.73
N GLU A 71 4.10 -14.11 9.96
CA GLU A 71 5.42 -14.57 9.54
C GLU A 71 5.89 -13.95 8.21
N ALA A 72 4.98 -13.30 7.48
CA ALA A 72 5.31 -12.67 6.20
C ALA A 72 5.94 -11.29 6.37
N THR A 73 6.83 -10.95 5.45
CA THR A 73 7.25 -9.56 5.23
C THR A 73 6.32 -8.92 4.22
N VAL A 74 5.65 -7.83 4.60
CA VAL A 74 4.78 -7.07 3.71
C VAL A 74 5.54 -5.86 3.16
N THR A 75 5.59 -5.73 1.85
CA THR A 75 6.14 -4.54 1.18
C THR A 75 5.00 -3.71 0.62
N ALA A 76 4.82 -2.52 1.17
CA ALA A 76 3.82 -1.56 0.73
C ALA A 76 4.41 -0.65 -0.33
N ILE A 77 3.79 -0.62 -1.51
CA ILE A 77 4.27 0.10 -2.68
C ILE A 77 3.23 1.10 -3.12
N ASP A 78 3.63 2.35 -3.26
CA ASP A 78 2.80 3.40 -3.84
C ASP A 78 3.69 4.43 -4.56
N HIS A 79 3.12 5.17 -5.50
CA HIS A 79 3.83 6.26 -6.15
C HIS A 79 3.93 7.51 -5.26
N SER A 80 3.09 7.61 -4.23
CA SER A 80 3.07 8.70 -3.26
C SER A 80 3.95 8.37 -2.05
N ALA A 81 5.00 9.15 -1.85
CA ALA A 81 5.85 9.03 -0.66
C ALA A 81 5.07 9.25 0.64
N ALA A 82 4.08 10.15 0.63
CA ALA A 82 3.22 10.42 1.79
C ALA A 82 2.37 9.21 2.16
N MET A 83 1.85 8.48 1.16
CA MET A 83 1.07 7.25 1.37
C MET A 83 1.95 6.13 1.90
N VAL A 84 3.12 5.92 1.31
CA VAL A 84 4.08 4.91 1.78
C VAL A 84 4.52 5.18 3.23
N ALA A 85 4.74 6.44 3.59
CA ALA A 85 5.09 6.81 4.95
C ALA A 85 3.98 6.48 5.96
N ARG A 86 2.72 6.53 5.55
CA ARG A 86 1.58 6.10 6.37
C ARG A 86 1.44 4.59 6.45
N ALA A 87 1.62 3.91 5.32
CA ALA A 87 1.48 2.46 5.22
C ALA A 87 2.60 1.71 5.96
N ALA A 88 3.81 2.24 5.89
CA ALA A 88 5.01 1.69 6.52
C ALA A 88 5.71 2.79 7.33
N PRO A 89 5.19 3.18 8.49
CA PRO A 89 5.84 4.17 9.32
C PRO A 89 7.23 3.67 9.71
N SER A 90 8.24 4.44 9.31
CA SER A 90 9.60 4.14 9.74
C SER A 90 9.66 4.25 11.26
N ALA A 91 10.30 3.29 11.89
CA ALA A 91 10.54 3.30 13.32
C ALA A 91 11.57 4.38 13.68
N SER A 92 11.26 5.65 13.34
CA SER A 92 12.04 6.79 13.81
C SER A 92 11.45 7.25 15.14
N GLY A 93 12.27 7.26 16.16
CA GLY A 93 11.88 7.69 17.48
C GLY A 93 11.89 6.60 18.55
N LEU A 94 11.11 6.79 19.60
CA LEU A 94 11.07 5.92 20.78
C LEU A 94 10.77 4.45 20.43
N LEU A 95 9.92 4.22 19.41
CA LEU A 95 9.56 2.89 18.92
C LEU A 95 10.74 2.17 18.24
N ALA A 96 11.68 2.90 17.63
CA ALA A 96 12.91 2.30 17.10
C ALA A 96 13.80 1.71 18.19
N ARG A 97 13.76 2.28 19.40
CA ARG A 97 14.52 1.79 20.54
C ARG A 97 13.96 0.47 21.09
N PHE A 98 12.66 0.23 20.96
CA PHE A 98 12.03 -1.06 21.31
C PHE A 98 12.22 -2.12 20.24
N SER A 99 12.51 -1.73 18.99
CA SER A 99 12.87 -2.64 17.90
C SER A 99 14.28 -3.23 18.06
N ALA A 100 15.08 -2.70 18.98
CA ALA A 100 16.42 -3.22 19.28
C ALA A 100 16.42 -4.67 19.82
N PHE A 101 15.25 -5.22 20.16
CA PHE A 101 15.08 -6.63 20.55
C PHE A 101 14.99 -7.61 19.35
N GLY A 102 15.55 -7.26 18.20
CA GLY A 102 15.79 -8.21 17.10
C GLY A 102 14.61 -8.52 16.20
N LYS A 103 13.45 -7.90 16.39
CA LYS A 103 12.31 -8.05 15.46
C LYS A 103 12.44 -7.03 14.34
N ARG A 104 12.75 -7.51 13.13
CA ARG A 104 12.71 -6.68 11.92
C ARG A 104 11.29 -6.15 11.70
N PRO A 105 11.13 -4.89 11.26
CA PRO A 105 9.81 -4.40 10.86
C PRO A 105 9.26 -5.32 9.78
N ARG A 106 8.05 -5.82 9.98
CA ARG A 106 7.39 -6.74 9.04
C ARG A 106 6.76 -6.01 7.87
N ILE A 107 6.59 -4.70 7.97
CA ILE A 107 6.11 -3.84 6.91
C ILE A 107 7.25 -2.97 6.43
N ARG A 108 7.53 -3.02 5.14
CA ARG A 108 8.51 -2.18 4.44
C ARG A 108 7.79 -1.28 3.45
N GLY A 109 8.25 -0.05 3.31
CA GLY A 109 7.73 0.90 2.33
C GLY A 109 8.65 1.02 1.12
N LEU A 110 8.07 1.12 -0.06
CA LEU A 110 8.76 1.40 -1.29
C LEU A 110 7.98 2.39 -2.12
N VAL A 111 8.59 3.55 -2.42
CA VAL A 111 8.01 4.52 -3.35
C VAL A 111 8.41 4.14 -4.76
N SER A 112 7.45 3.74 -5.58
CA SER A 112 7.70 3.33 -6.95
C SER A 112 6.46 3.48 -7.83
N ASP A 113 6.68 3.67 -9.11
CA ASP A 113 5.66 3.53 -10.13
C ASP A 113 5.35 2.04 -10.34
N MET A 114 4.06 1.70 -10.45
CA MET A 114 3.60 0.33 -10.68
C MET A 114 4.07 -0.24 -12.03
N GLY A 115 4.36 0.63 -13.01
CA GLY A 115 4.91 0.23 -14.30
C GLY A 115 6.41 -0.09 -14.31
N ALA A 116 7.11 0.21 -13.23
CA ALA A 116 8.58 0.06 -13.12
C ALA A 116 9.00 -0.42 -11.74
N LEU A 117 8.42 -1.52 -11.28
CA LEU A 117 8.75 -2.09 -9.97
C LEU A 117 10.18 -2.66 -9.97
N PRO A 118 11.06 -2.22 -9.02
CA PRO A 118 12.41 -2.73 -8.90
C PRO A 118 12.42 -4.08 -8.16
N LEU A 119 11.73 -5.07 -8.74
CA LEU A 119 11.68 -6.42 -8.19
C LEU A 119 12.77 -7.28 -8.82
N PRO A 120 13.43 -8.16 -8.06
CA PRO A 120 14.34 -9.14 -8.61
C PRO A 120 13.58 -10.06 -9.58
N ARG A 121 14.22 -10.33 -10.71
CA ARG A 121 13.72 -11.30 -11.69
C ARG A 121 13.87 -12.71 -11.17
#